data_b2537cc2c16ca9a7d9efabd2164e3e09
#
_entry.id   b2537cc2c16ca9a7d9efabd2164e3e09
#
_cell.length_a   1.000
_cell.length_b   1.000
_cell.length_c   1.000
_cell.angle_alpha   90.00
_cell.angle_beta   90.00
_cell.angle_gamma   90.00
#
_symmetry.space_group_name_H-M   'P 1'
#
loop_
_entity.id
_entity.type
_entity.pdbx_description
1 polymer ?
#
loop_
_entity_poly.entity_id
_entity_poly.type
_entity_poly.pdbx_seq_one_letter_code
_entity_poly.pdbx_strand_id
1 'polypeptide(L)'
;MGGDFIAKTGTNMNILTHIKQNYIDPIHSFERSAKLLLWMTIINGIIFSGWQLFYNFYMLESGFSRDFLGILNSLPSMAALLFGVPIGWLSDRIGRKRSILIGITLASITMIGQVTFHQPTLILIMAFLTGIFNMLFLVSLAPLMMKLSNNKNRALLFSLNYGLQTLAGAVGSVFAGQLPALFGSLLKVDATSASAYQAVLITSVLLGTTAIIPTWLMQEPRAPLPEPEPGAE
;
A
#
# COMPACT_ATOMS: atom_id res chain seq x y z
N MET A 1 -42.07 -19.58 -40.10
CA MET A 1 -41.54 -20.04 -38.80
C MET A 1 -40.30 -19.23 -38.49
N GLY A 2 -40.44 -18.15 -37.78
CA GLY A 2 -39.33 -17.22 -37.50
C GLY A 2 -39.87 -16.04 -36.71
N GLY A 3 -40.07 -16.19 -35.44
CA GLY A 3 -40.60 -15.10 -34.67
C GLY A 3 -40.86 -15.45 -33.21
N ASP A 4 -39.85 -15.86 -32.45
CA ASP A 4 -39.97 -16.02 -30.99
C ASP A 4 -38.63 -16.06 -30.24
N PHE A 5 -37.64 -15.31 -30.72
CA PHE A 5 -36.31 -15.27 -30.03
C PHE A 5 -35.93 -13.92 -29.43
N ILE A 6 -36.85 -12.95 -29.45
CA ILE A 6 -36.57 -11.61 -28.89
C ILE A 6 -37.72 -11.20 -27.96
N ALA A 7 -37.88 -11.89 -26.86
CA ALA A 7 -38.78 -11.42 -25.80
C ALA A 7 -38.54 -12.18 -24.49
N LYS A 8 -37.35 -12.11 -23.90
CA LYS A 8 -37.13 -12.48 -22.47
C LYS A 8 -35.88 -11.87 -21.89
N THR A 9 -35.73 -10.55 -21.93
CA THR A 9 -34.79 -9.83 -21.05
C THR A 9 -35.34 -8.45 -20.73
N GLY A 10 -36.56 -8.43 -20.24
CA GLY A 10 -37.19 -7.22 -19.74
C GLY A 10 -37.28 -7.24 -18.22
N THR A 11 -36.16 -7.34 -17.52
CA THR A 11 -36.12 -6.93 -16.11
C THR A 11 -35.24 -5.69 -16.04
N ASN A 12 -35.89 -4.52 -15.96
CA ASN A 12 -35.26 -3.27 -15.53
C ASN A 12 -34.71 -3.48 -14.10
N MET A 13 -33.60 -4.20 -14.00
CA MET A 13 -32.87 -4.30 -12.76
C MET A 13 -32.28 -2.92 -12.53
N ASN A 14 -32.88 -2.19 -11.60
CA ASN A 14 -32.50 -0.84 -11.24
C ASN A 14 -30.96 -0.84 -11.01
N ILE A 15 -30.22 0.02 -11.68
CA ILE A 15 -28.74 0.11 -11.58
C ILE A 15 -28.32 0.07 -10.12
N LEU A 16 -29.09 0.73 -9.24
CA LEU A 16 -28.88 0.72 -7.79
C LEU A 16 -29.00 -0.68 -7.17
N THR A 17 -29.94 -1.51 -7.64
CA THR A 17 -30.11 -2.90 -7.15
C THR A 17 -28.95 -3.77 -7.61
N HIS A 18 -28.50 -3.59 -8.84
CA HIS A 18 -27.34 -4.31 -9.38
C HIS A 18 -26.03 -3.94 -8.64
N ILE A 19 -25.81 -2.65 -8.36
CA ILE A 19 -24.66 -2.17 -7.56
C ILE A 19 -24.75 -2.75 -6.14
N LYS A 20 -25.92 -2.70 -5.53
CA LYS A 20 -26.13 -3.23 -4.18
C LYS A 20 -25.78 -4.72 -4.10
N GLN A 21 -26.37 -5.54 -4.96
CA GLN A 21 -26.19 -7.00 -4.94
C GLN A 21 -24.80 -7.46 -5.33
N ASN A 22 -24.14 -6.79 -6.28
CA ASN A 22 -22.85 -7.25 -6.80
C ASN A 22 -21.64 -6.62 -6.09
N TYR A 23 -21.81 -5.48 -5.41
CA TYR A 23 -20.70 -4.78 -4.75
C TYR A 23 -20.93 -4.55 -3.25
N ILE A 24 -22.13 -4.10 -2.85
CA ILE A 24 -22.35 -3.71 -1.44
C ILE A 24 -22.58 -4.94 -0.55
N ASP A 25 -23.47 -5.85 -0.96
CA ASP A 25 -23.79 -7.03 -0.16
C ASP A 25 -22.58 -7.96 0.04
N PRO A 26 -21.72 -8.21 -0.99
CA PRO A 26 -20.49 -8.96 -0.80
C PRO A 26 -19.47 -8.28 0.11
N ILE A 27 -19.42 -6.92 0.17
CA ILE A 27 -18.53 -6.20 1.11
C ILE A 27 -18.96 -6.48 2.56
N HIS A 28 -20.26 -6.57 2.82
CA HIS A 28 -20.76 -6.92 4.16
C HIS A 28 -20.39 -8.35 4.56
N SER A 29 -20.25 -9.27 3.59
CA SER A 29 -19.86 -10.66 3.82
C SER A 29 -18.36 -10.86 4.15
N PHE A 30 -17.51 -9.84 3.95
CA PHE A 30 -16.11 -9.96 4.30
C PHE A 30 -15.91 -10.12 5.80
N GLU A 31 -15.04 -11.04 6.16
CA GLU A 31 -14.58 -11.18 7.54
C GLU A 31 -13.87 -9.91 8.02
N ARG A 32 -13.82 -9.74 9.35
CA ARG A 32 -13.20 -8.59 10.00
C ARG A 32 -11.78 -8.31 9.49
N SER A 33 -10.97 -9.34 9.28
CA SER A 33 -9.58 -9.21 8.82
C SER A 33 -9.48 -8.68 7.39
N ALA A 34 -10.38 -9.07 6.49
CA ALA A 34 -10.44 -8.52 5.13
C ALA A 34 -10.83 -7.02 5.13
N LYS A 35 -11.76 -6.62 5.99
CA LYS A 35 -12.12 -5.20 6.18
C LYS A 35 -10.96 -4.38 6.73
N LEU A 36 -10.21 -4.91 7.70
CA LEU A 36 -9.01 -4.27 8.24
C LEU A 36 -7.91 -4.12 7.18
N LEU A 37 -7.77 -5.11 6.28
CA LEU A 37 -6.85 -5.01 5.14
C LEU A 37 -7.24 -3.86 4.22
N LEU A 38 -8.51 -3.70 3.88
CA LEU A 38 -8.99 -2.59 3.06
C LEU A 38 -8.75 -1.23 3.75
N TRP A 39 -8.92 -1.13 5.07
CA TRP A 39 -8.56 0.07 5.84
C TRP A 39 -7.07 0.37 5.77
N MET A 40 -6.21 -0.65 5.96
CA MET A 40 -4.76 -0.51 5.78
C MET A 40 -4.43 0.03 4.38
N THR A 41 -5.09 -0.49 3.36
CA THR A 41 -4.90 -0.06 1.97
C THR A 41 -5.26 1.40 1.74
N ILE A 42 -6.38 1.86 2.30
CA ILE A 42 -6.81 3.27 2.22
C ILE A 42 -5.75 4.18 2.89
N ILE A 43 -5.32 3.85 4.10
CA ILE A 43 -4.29 4.60 4.81
C ILE A 43 -3.01 4.68 3.98
N ASN A 44 -2.54 3.54 3.46
CA ASN A 44 -1.36 3.50 2.60
C ASN A 44 -1.52 4.35 1.33
N GLY A 45 -2.68 4.27 0.67
CA GLY A 45 -2.95 5.05 -0.55
C GLY A 45 -2.85 6.55 -0.32
N ILE A 46 -3.52 7.06 0.73
CA ILE A 46 -3.52 8.50 1.07
C ILE A 46 -2.09 8.99 1.33
N ILE A 47 -1.31 8.23 2.07
CA ILE A 47 -0.02 8.70 2.60
C ILE A 47 1.09 8.54 1.59
N PHE A 48 1.08 7.44 0.86
CA PHE A 48 2.05 7.19 -0.20
C PHE A 48 1.98 8.26 -1.29
N SER A 49 0.80 8.86 -1.53
CA SER A 49 0.64 9.94 -2.50
C SER A 49 1.43 11.20 -2.13
N GLY A 50 1.46 11.58 -0.85
CA GLY A 50 2.26 12.71 -0.38
C GLY A 50 3.77 12.49 -0.56
N TRP A 51 4.25 11.27 -0.28
CA TRP A 51 5.64 10.90 -0.52
C TRP A 51 6.00 10.99 -2.01
N GLN A 52 5.20 10.38 -2.89
CA GLN A 52 5.43 10.39 -4.34
C GLN A 52 5.46 11.81 -4.93
N LEU A 53 4.62 12.71 -4.42
CA LEU A 53 4.57 14.09 -4.90
C LEU A 53 5.81 14.89 -4.50
N PHE A 54 6.18 14.84 -3.22
CA PHE A 54 7.11 15.83 -2.66
C PHE A 54 8.52 15.34 -2.46
N TYR A 55 8.79 14.04 -2.53
CA TYR A 55 10.12 13.50 -2.27
C TYR A 55 11.20 14.04 -3.24
N ASN A 56 10.87 14.06 -4.54
CA ASN A 56 11.80 14.59 -5.54
C ASN A 56 12.02 16.11 -5.41
N PHE A 57 10.95 16.86 -5.09
CA PHE A 57 11.07 18.29 -4.83
C PHE A 57 11.92 18.57 -3.60
N TYR A 58 11.71 17.84 -2.52
CA TYR A 58 12.52 17.93 -1.32
C TYR A 58 14.01 17.73 -1.62
N MET A 59 14.35 16.70 -2.39
CA MET A 59 15.74 16.42 -2.74
C MET A 59 16.38 17.53 -3.58
N LEU A 60 15.65 18.07 -4.56
CA LEU A 60 16.12 19.18 -5.39
C LEU A 60 16.34 20.46 -4.56
N GLU A 61 15.38 20.81 -3.74
CA GLU A 61 15.46 21.98 -2.86
C GLU A 61 16.52 21.81 -1.74
N SER A 62 16.88 20.58 -1.41
CA SER A 62 17.99 20.24 -0.51
C SER A 62 19.37 20.32 -1.20
N GLY A 63 19.42 20.69 -2.50
CA GLY A 63 20.64 20.87 -3.27
C GLY A 63 21.20 19.63 -3.96
N PHE A 64 20.46 18.53 -4.00
CA PHE A 64 20.88 17.34 -4.74
C PHE A 64 20.64 17.49 -6.24
N SER A 65 21.53 16.93 -7.05
CA SER A 65 21.42 16.98 -8.51
C SER A 65 20.34 16.04 -9.06
N ARG A 66 19.88 16.28 -10.29
CA ARG A 66 18.95 15.39 -10.99
C ARG A 66 19.55 14.01 -11.25
N ASP A 67 20.85 13.92 -11.46
CA ASP A 67 21.57 12.65 -11.65
C ASP A 67 21.52 11.82 -10.35
N PHE A 68 21.72 12.46 -9.21
CA PHE A 68 21.56 11.83 -7.89
C PHE A 68 20.13 11.28 -7.71
N LEU A 69 19.11 12.03 -8.10
CA LEU A 69 17.71 11.59 -8.07
C LEU A 69 17.46 10.36 -8.96
N GLY A 70 18.09 10.31 -10.13
CA GLY A 70 18.01 9.14 -11.01
C GLY A 70 18.52 7.88 -10.32
N ILE A 71 19.70 7.95 -9.69
CA ILE A 71 20.28 6.87 -8.91
C ILE A 71 19.36 6.52 -7.74
N LEU A 72 18.94 7.50 -6.95
CA LEU A 72 18.13 7.35 -5.76
C LEU A 72 16.80 6.61 -6.07
N ASN A 73 16.10 7.01 -7.13
CA ASN A 73 14.84 6.41 -7.55
C ASN A 73 15.00 5.00 -8.17
N SER A 74 16.21 4.62 -8.61
CA SER A 74 16.48 3.29 -9.13
C SER A 74 16.74 2.24 -8.03
N LEU A 75 17.21 2.67 -6.85
CA LEU A 75 17.61 1.78 -5.76
C LEU A 75 16.49 0.86 -5.24
N PRO A 76 15.23 1.31 -5.05
CA PRO A 76 14.16 0.42 -4.65
C PRO A 76 13.89 -0.71 -5.65
N SER A 77 14.00 -0.40 -6.95
CA SER A 77 13.84 -1.41 -8.02
C SER A 77 15.01 -2.39 -8.05
N MET A 78 16.24 -1.91 -7.86
CA MET A 78 17.42 -2.77 -7.67
C MET A 78 17.26 -3.71 -6.47
N ALA A 79 16.82 -3.16 -5.33
CA ALA A 79 16.58 -3.97 -4.14
C ALA A 79 15.53 -5.06 -4.39
N ALA A 80 14.44 -4.73 -5.10
CA ALA A 80 13.41 -5.69 -5.47
C ALA A 80 13.95 -6.80 -6.39
N LEU A 81 14.78 -6.45 -7.37
CA LEU A 81 15.41 -7.42 -8.28
C LEU A 81 16.34 -8.38 -7.54
N LEU A 82 17.20 -7.87 -6.66
CA LEU A 82 18.20 -8.66 -5.96
C LEU A 82 17.59 -9.49 -4.82
N PHE A 83 16.62 -8.95 -4.11
CA PHE A 83 16.10 -9.54 -2.87
C PHE A 83 14.66 -10.06 -2.97
N GLY A 84 13.98 -9.90 -4.10
CA GLY A 84 12.58 -10.32 -4.24
C GLY A 84 12.33 -11.78 -3.90
N VAL A 85 13.16 -12.70 -4.42
CA VAL A 85 13.04 -14.14 -4.14
C VAL A 85 13.40 -14.49 -2.69
N PRO A 86 14.57 -14.08 -2.14
CA PRO A 86 14.89 -14.29 -0.73
C PRO A 86 13.85 -13.72 0.24
N ILE A 87 13.31 -12.54 -0.05
CA ILE A 87 12.28 -11.91 0.78
C ILE A 87 10.95 -12.67 0.70
N GLY A 88 10.60 -13.20 -0.47
CA GLY A 88 9.44 -14.08 -0.63
C GLY A 88 9.52 -15.29 0.28
N TRP A 89 10.65 -15.98 0.25
CA TRP A 89 10.92 -17.13 1.12
C TRP A 89 10.93 -16.77 2.62
N LEU A 90 11.53 -15.61 2.98
CA LEU A 90 11.49 -15.11 4.34
C LEU A 90 10.05 -14.87 4.80
N SER A 91 9.24 -14.23 3.94
CA SER A 91 7.83 -13.95 4.21
C SER A 91 7.00 -15.24 4.43
N ASP A 92 7.31 -16.32 3.72
CA ASP A 92 6.67 -17.62 3.92
C ASP A 92 6.97 -18.19 5.31
N ARG A 93 8.21 -18.03 5.78
CA ARG A 93 8.66 -18.55 7.08
C ARG A 93 8.11 -17.78 8.27
N ILE A 94 8.15 -16.46 8.24
CA ILE A 94 7.72 -15.61 9.38
C ILE A 94 6.22 -15.36 9.43
N GLY A 95 5.51 -15.65 8.31
CA GLY A 95 4.07 -15.43 8.17
C GLY A 95 3.75 -14.07 7.51
N ARG A 96 2.70 -14.03 6.70
CA ARG A 96 2.37 -12.89 5.83
C ARG A 96 2.03 -11.63 6.61
N LYS A 97 1.22 -11.74 7.66
CA LYS A 97 0.90 -10.61 8.54
C LYS A 97 2.12 -10.00 9.20
N ARG A 98 3.01 -10.85 9.75
CA ARG A 98 4.23 -10.38 10.42
C ARG A 98 5.17 -9.69 9.41
N SER A 99 5.29 -10.25 8.21
CA SER A 99 6.07 -9.65 7.12
C SER A 99 5.59 -8.26 6.77
N ILE A 100 4.28 -8.07 6.64
CA ILE A 100 3.68 -6.74 6.39
C ILE A 100 3.99 -5.78 7.53
N LEU A 101 3.83 -6.19 8.80
CA LEU A 101 4.14 -5.35 9.96
C LEU A 101 5.60 -4.92 9.98
N ILE A 102 6.53 -5.86 9.78
CA ILE A 102 7.97 -5.58 9.73
C ILE A 102 8.27 -4.66 8.54
N GLY A 103 7.68 -4.96 7.37
CA GLY A 103 7.87 -4.18 6.14
C GLY A 103 7.45 -2.71 6.36
N ILE A 104 6.24 -2.45 6.84
CA ILE A 104 5.75 -1.09 7.11
C ILE A 104 6.64 -0.38 8.13
N THR A 105 6.96 -1.04 9.25
CA THR A 105 7.73 -0.43 10.33
C THR A 105 9.14 -0.03 9.87
N LEU A 106 9.87 -0.98 9.27
CA LEU A 106 11.25 -0.73 8.85
C LEU A 106 11.31 0.20 7.64
N ALA A 107 10.36 0.10 6.69
CA ALA A 107 10.27 1.06 5.59
C ALA A 107 10.02 2.48 6.10
N SER A 108 9.14 2.66 7.08
CA SER A 108 8.89 3.99 7.68
C SER A 108 10.13 4.57 8.34
N ILE A 109 10.90 3.75 9.07
CA ILE A 109 12.15 4.18 9.71
C ILE A 109 13.16 4.63 8.66
N THR A 110 13.35 3.84 7.60
CA THR A 110 14.29 4.18 6.53
C THR A 110 13.83 5.36 5.70
N MET A 111 12.53 5.55 5.48
CA MET A 111 11.97 6.74 4.83
C MET A 111 12.22 8.00 5.66
N ILE A 112 12.03 7.96 6.98
CA ILE A 112 12.41 9.08 7.87
C ILE A 112 13.90 9.35 7.78
N GLY A 113 14.74 8.31 7.76
CA GLY A 113 16.19 8.45 7.57
C GLY A 113 16.56 9.19 6.28
N GLN A 114 15.88 8.90 5.15
CA GLN A 114 16.12 9.58 3.87
C GLN A 114 15.88 11.09 3.92
N VAL A 115 14.96 11.55 4.74
CA VAL A 115 14.64 12.99 4.85
C VAL A 115 15.33 13.68 6.02
N THR A 116 15.98 12.92 6.90
CA THR A 116 16.69 13.46 8.06
C THR A 116 18.20 13.55 7.83
N PHE A 117 18.77 12.55 7.15
CA PHE A 117 20.19 12.55 6.83
C PHE A 117 20.50 13.50 5.67
N HIS A 118 21.66 14.17 5.75
CA HIS A 118 22.15 15.09 4.72
C HIS A 118 23.31 14.49 3.90
N GLN A 119 23.86 13.37 4.33
CA GLN A 119 24.96 12.70 3.63
C GLN A 119 24.42 11.85 2.47
N PRO A 120 24.88 12.10 1.22
CA PRO A 120 24.37 11.38 0.03
C PRO A 120 24.42 9.87 0.18
N THR A 121 25.52 9.34 0.70
CA THR A 121 25.72 7.90 0.89
C THR A 121 24.68 7.29 1.84
N LEU A 122 24.38 7.96 2.96
CA LEU A 122 23.38 7.47 3.92
C LEU A 122 21.98 7.51 3.31
N ILE A 123 21.65 8.54 2.54
CA ILE A 123 20.37 8.63 1.84
C ILE A 123 20.20 7.47 0.86
N LEU A 124 21.24 7.15 0.07
CA LEU A 124 21.21 6.01 -0.86
C LEU A 124 21.05 4.67 -0.13
N ILE A 125 21.78 4.48 0.98
CA ILE A 125 21.62 3.26 1.81
C ILE A 125 20.19 3.16 2.34
N MET A 126 19.63 4.24 2.88
CA MET A 126 18.26 4.24 3.39
C MET A 126 17.24 3.98 2.27
N ALA A 127 17.44 4.52 1.06
CA ALA A 127 16.57 4.27 -0.08
C ALA A 127 16.62 2.80 -0.52
N PHE A 128 17.80 2.20 -0.55
CA PHE A 128 17.96 0.79 -0.86
C PHE A 128 17.28 -0.11 0.18
N LEU A 129 17.47 0.18 1.46
CA LEU A 129 16.80 -0.53 2.56
C LEU A 129 15.27 -0.35 2.50
N THR A 130 14.79 0.86 2.16
CA THR A 130 13.35 1.10 1.94
C THR A 130 12.80 0.18 0.85
N GLY A 131 13.55 -0.03 -0.24
CA GLY A 131 13.19 -0.98 -1.30
C GLY A 131 13.04 -2.41 -0.77
N ILE A 132 14.01 -2.89 0.03
CA ILE A 132 13.96 -4.21 0.67
C ILE A 132 12.70 -4.36 1.55
N PHE A 133 12.44 -3.39 2.42
CA PHE A 133 11.32 -3.47 3.37
C PHE A 133 9.97 -3.30 2.68
N ASN A 134 9.87 -2.45 1.67
CA ASN A 134 8.67 -2.36 0.82
C ASN A 134 8.42 -3.66 0.05
N MET A 135 9.47 -4.36 -0.38
CA MET A 135 9.31 -5.65 -1.04
C MET A 135 8.72 -6.69 -0.09
N LEU A 136 9.12 -6.69 1.20
CA LEU A 136 8.55 -7.57 2.23
C LEU A 136 7.04 -7.34 2.41
N PHE A 137 6.59 -6.07 2.36
CA PHE A 137 5.16 -5.72 2.33
C PHE A 137 4.50 -6.25 1.05
N LEU A 138 5.07 -5.95 -0.11
CA LEU A 138 4.46 -6.21 -1.43
C LEU A 138 4.26 -7.71 -1.70
N VAL A 139 5.32 -8.54 -1.45
CA VAL A 139 5.24 -9.98 -1.69
C VAL A 139 4.31 -10.70 -0.72
N SER A 140 4.02 -10.08 0.43
CA SER A 140 3.13 -10.64 1.46
C SER A 140 1.67 -10.30 1.24
N LEU A 141 1.38 -9.20 0.54
CA LEU A 141 0.03 -8.65 0.41
C LEU A 141 -0.92 -9.59 -0.35
N ALA A 142 -0.54 -10.01 -1.56
CA ALA A 142 -1.39 -10.86 -2.38
C ALA A 142 -1.68 -12.23 -1.74
N PRO A 143 -0.69 -12.98 -1.19
CA PRO A 143 -0.95 -14.22 -0.46
C PRO A 143 -1.82 -14.01 0.80
N LEU A 144 -1.67 -12.88 1.51
CA LEU A 144 -2.53 -12.56 2.64
C LEU A 144 -3.99 -12.36 2.18
N MET A 145 -4.19 -11.61 1.09
CA MET A 145 -5.53 -11.43 0.50
C MET A 145 -6.15 -12.75 0.09
N MET A 146 -5.36 -13.69 -0.46
CA MET A 146 -5.84 -15.03 -0.80
C MET A 146 -6.30 -15.79 0.44
N LYS A 147 -5.58 -15.69 1.56
CA LYS A 147 -5.95 -16.32 2.84
C LYS A 147 -7.20 -15.69 3.48
N LEU A 148 -7.42 -14.39 3.27
CA LEU A 148 -8.55 -13.62 3.83
C LEU A 148 -9.80 -13.64 2.93
N SER A 149 -9.76 -14.36 1.83
CA SER A 149 -10.85 -14.47 0.85
C SER A 149 -11.14 -15.91 0.48
N ASN A 150 -12.35 -16.14 -0.01
CA ASN A 150 -12.76 -17.42 -0.58
C ASN A 150 -12.98 -17.29 -2.09
N ASN A 151 -13.25 -18.41 -2.77
CA ASN A 151 -13.41 -18.43 -4.23
C ASN A 151 -14.54 -17.51 -4.73
N LYS A 152 -15.54 -17.18 -3.90
CA LYS A 152 -16.68 -16.35 -4.29
C LYS A 152 -16.39 -14.85 -4.19
N ASN A 153 -15.56 -14.44 -3.24
CA ASN A 153 -15.30 -13.02 -2.95
C ASN A 153 -13.84 -12.56 -3.21
N ARG A 154 -12.96 -13.49 -3.64
CA ARG A 154 -11.54 -13.19 -3.90
C ARG A 154 -11.35 -12.10 -4.93
N ALA A 155 -11.97 -12.25 -6.11
CA ALA A 155 -11.86 -11.25 -7.18
C ALA A 155 -12.32 -9.87 -6.71
N LEU A 156 -13.40 -9.80 -5.94
CA LEU A 156 -13.91 -8.54 -5.39
C LEU A 156 -12.93 -7.93 -4.37
N LEU A 157 -12.33 -8.75 -3.47
CA LEU A 157 -11.35 -8.24 -2.50
C LEU A 157 -10.13 -7.63 -3.20
N PHE A 158 -9.61 -8.31 -4.24
CA PHE A 158 -8.49 -7.79 -5.03
C PHE A 158 -8.86 -6.50 -5.77
N SER A 159 -10.02 -6.47 -6.43
CA SER A 159 -10.49 -5.27 -7.14
C SER A 159 -10.70 -4.10 -6.19
N LEU A 160 -11.31 -4.33 -5.02
CA LEU A 160 -11.48 -3.29 -4.00
C LEU A 160 -10.15 -2.81 -3.43
N ASN A 161 -9.21 -3.71 -3.18
CA ASN A 161 -7.89 -3.33 -2.70
C ASN A 161 -7.21 -2.34 -3.66
N TYR A 162 -7.11 -2.68 -4.96
CA TYR A 162 -6.50 -1.80 -5.95
C TYR A 162 -7.32 -0.54 -6.21
N GLY A 163 -8.64 -0.65 -6.31
CA GLY A 163 -9.53 0.48 -6.54
C GLY A 163 -9.51 1.48 -5.37
N LEU A 164 -9.59 1.00 -4.13
CA LEU A 164 -9.51 1.85 -2.94
C LEU A 164 -8.13 2.47 -2.77
N GLN A 165 -7.04 1.74 -3.06
CA GLN A 165 -5.69 2.30 -3.04
C GLN A 165 -5.54 3.46 -4.02
N THR A 166 -6.02 3.28 -5.25
CA THR A 166 -5.95 4.32 -6.30
C THR A 166 -6.82 5.52 -5.94
N LEU A 167 -8.06 5.29 -5.50
CA LEU A 167 -8.97 6.37 -5.09
C LEU A 167 -8.43 7.12 -3.88
N ALA A 168 -7.96 6.40 -2.88
CA ALA A 168 -7.35 6.98 -1.68
C ALA A 168 -6.09 7.78 -2.03
N GLY A 169 -5.28 7.29 -2.98
CA GLY A 169 -4.12 8.02 -3.51
C GLY A 169 -4.51 9.31 -4.21
N ALA A 170 -5.55 9.29 -5.05
CA ALA A 170 -6.03 10.49 -5.73
C ALA A 170 -6.55 11.54 -4.73
N VAL A 171 -7.38 11.13 -3.77
CA VAL A 171 -7.86 12.00 -2.69
C VAL A 171 -6.68 12.51 -1.85
N GLY A 172 -5.77 11.61 -1.46
CA GLY A 172 -4.56 11.95 -0.71
C GLY A 172 -3.69 12.99 -1.42
N SER A 173 -3.54 12.90 -2.74
CA SER A 173 -2.77 13.87 -3.53
C SER A 173 -3.36 15.27 -3.48
N VAL A 174 -4.69 15.41 -3.51
CA VAL A 174 -5.37 16.72 -3.40
C VAL A 174 -5.09 17.37 -2.05
N PHE A 175 -5.19 16.61 -0.96
CA PHE A 175 -4.89 17.11 0.38
C PHE A 175 -3.39 17.36 0.58
N ALA A 176 -2.55 16.41 0.15
CA ALA A 176 -1.11 16.54 0.25
C ALA A 176 -0.59 17.79 -0.48
N GLY A 177 -1.21 18.16 -1.63
CA GLY A 177 -0.84 19.35 -2.40
C GLY A 177 -0.95 20.66 -1.62
N GLN A 178 -1.76 20.73 -0.57
CA GLN A 178 -1.93 21.92 0.26
C GLN A 178 -0.99 21.96 1.48
N LEU A 179 -0.40 20.81 1.85
CA LEU A 179 0.43 20.69 3.05
C LEU A 179 1.70 21.57 3.00
N PRO A 180 2.41 21.77 1.86
CA PRO A 180 3.57 22.63 1.82
C PRO A 180 3.23 24.09 2.19
N ALA A 181 2.11 24.62 1.74
CA ALA A 181 1.66 25.97 2.10
C ALA A 181 1.32 26.07 3.59
N LEU A 182 0.67 25.05 4.15
CA LEU A 182 0.37 24.97 5.58
C LEU A 182 1.66 24.94 6.42
N PHE A 183 2.59 24.03 6.10
CA PHE A 183 3.86 23.95 6.83
C PHE A 183 4.76 25.15 6.59
N GLY A 184 4.76 25.72 5.37
CA GLY A 184 5.44 26.96 5.08
C GLY A 184 5.00 28.11 6.00
N SER A 185 3.69 28.28 6.17
CA SER A 185 3.13 29.28 7.09
C SER A 185 3.46 29.01 8.56
N LEU A 186 3.40 27.75 8.99
CA LEU A 186 3.70 27.34 10.38
C LEU A 186 5.18 27.53 10.72
N LEU A 187 6.08 27.20 9.80
CA LEU A 187 7.52 27.28 9.96
C LEU A 187 8.08 28.65 9.60
N LYS A 188 7.24 29.56 9.07
CA LYS A 188 7.61 30.90 8.55
C LYS A 188 8.69 30.84 7.46
N VAL A 189 8.54 29.89 6.54
CA VAL A 189 9.40 29.68 5.37
C VAL A 189 8.53 29.60 4.11
N ASP A 190 9.17 29.69 2.94
CA ASP A 190 8.44 29.51 1.68
C ASP A 190 7.86 28.10 1.58
N ALA A 191 6.64 28.01 1.01
CA ALA A 191 5.97 26.73 0.79
C ALA A 191 6.76 25.76 -0.10
N THR A 192 7.65 26.27 -0.95
CA THR A 192 8.53 25.51 -1.84
C THR A 192 9.90 25.20 -1.20
N SER A 193 10.13 25.57 0.05
CA SER A 193 11.41 25.30 0.72
C SER A 193 11.60 23.83 1.07
N ALA A 194 12.86 23.41 1.16
CA ALA A 194 13.22 22.06 1.62
C ALA A 194 12.59 21.73 2.98
N SER A 195 12.57 22.69 3.92
CA SER A 195 12.00 22.52 5.26
C SER A 195 10.48 22.26 5.22
N ALA A 196 9.73 22.96 4.35
CA ALA A 196 8.30 22.74 4.19
C ALA A 196 8.04 21.33 3.61
N TYR A 197 8.76 20.92 2.57
CA TYR A 197 8.64 19.58 1.99
C TYR A 197 9.06 18.49 2.99
N GLN A 198 10.13 18.70 3.76
CA GLN A 198 10.56 17.77 4.80
C GLN A 198 9.45 17.52 5.83
N ALA A 199 8.80 18.59 6.30
CA ALA A 199 7.68 18.49 7.24
C ALA A 199 6.51 17.70 6.66
N VAL A 200 6.16 17.89 5.38
CA VAL A 200 5.13 17.10 4.67
C VAL A 200 5.53 15.64 4.64
N LEU A 201 6.77 15.32 4.26
CA LEU A 201 7.26 13.94 4.12
C LEU A 201 7.27 13.21 5.47
N ILE A 202 7.81 13.85 6.52
CA ILE A 202 7.81 13.26 7.87
C ILE A 202 6.37 13.02 8.35
N THR A 203 5.50 14.00 8.19
CA THR A 203 4.08 13.87 8.58
C THR A 203 3.41 12.75 7.81
N SER A 204 3.64 12.65 6.51
CA SER A 204 3.10 11.56 5.67
C SER A 204 3.57 10.19 6.18
N VAL A 205 4.86 10.02 6.47
CA VAL A 205 5.39 8.75 6.98
C VAL A 205 4.82 8.43 8.37
N LEU A 206 4.74 9.41 9.28
CA LEU A 206 4.17 9.21 10.61
C LEU A 206 2.68 8.82 10.55
N LEU A 207 1.90 9.48 9.70
CA LEU A 207 0.52 9.05 9.45
C LEU A 207 0.47 7.65 8.82
N GLY A 208 1.45 7.30 7.94
CA GLY A 208 1.58 5.97 7.33
C GLY A 208 1.79 4.85 8.33
N THR A 209 2.52 5.12 9.39
CA THR A 209 2.71 4.13 10.46
C THR A 209 1.41 3.72 11.13
N THR A 210 0.35 4.55 11.04
CA THR A 210 -0.98 4.17 11.57
C THR A 210 -1.57 2.94 10.87
N ALA A 211 -1.11 2.60 9.66
CA ALA A 211 -1.47 1.35 8.98
C ALA A 211 -1.03 0.08 9.74
N ILE A 212 -0.09 0.21 10.68
CA ILE A 212 0.29 -0.85 11.62
C ILE A 212 -0.92 -1.28 12.46
N ILE A 213 -1.79 -0.34 12.87
CA ILE A 213 -2.92 -0.61 13.76
C ILE A 213 -3.90 -1.63 13.13
N PRO A 214 -4.51 -1.37 11.95
CA PRO A 214 -5.38 -2.34 11.34
C PRO A 214 -4.65 -3.65 11.01
N THR A 215 -3.37 -3.59 10.60
CA THR A 215 -2.58 -4.78 10.32
C THR A 215 -2.36 -5.63 11.57
N TRP A 216 -2.07 -5.02 12.69
CA TRP A 216 -1.89 -5.73 13.97
C TRP A 216 -3.17 -6.39 14.47
N LEU A 217 -4.32 -5.74 14.25
CA LEU A 217 -5.64 -6.25 14.62
C LEU A 217 -6.15 -7.39 13.72
N MET A 218 -5.57 -7.58 12.52
CA MET A 218 -5.93 -8.68 11.64
C MET A 218 -5.58 -10.03 12.30
N GLN A 219 -6.42 -11.03 12.03
CA GLN A 219 -6.13 -12.43 12.35
C GLN A 219 -5.74 -13.14 11.06
N GLU A 220 -4.53 -13.67 11.00
CA GLU A 220 -4.12 -14.52 9.87
C GLU A 220 -4.73 -15.90 10.06
N PRO A 221 -5.58 -16.39 9.13
CA PRO A 221 -6.11 -17.74 9.19
C PRO A 221 -4.95 -18.73 9.16
N ARG A 222 -4.96 -19.69 10.08
CA ARG A 222 -4.01 -20.81 10.03
C ARG A 222 -4.27 -21.60 8.76
N ALA A 223 -3.20 -22.02 8.07
CA ALA A 223 -3.34 -22.98 6.99
C ALA A 223 -4.06 -24.23 7.54
N PRO A 224 -5.05 -24.81 6.81
CA PRO A 224 -5.56 -26.11 7.18
C PRO A 224 -4.38 -27.06 7.35
N LEU A 225 -4.38 -27.84 8.43
CA LEU A 225 -3.41 -28.93 8.57
C LEU A 225 -3.51 -29.80 7.31
N PRO A 226 -2.38 -30.23 6.72
CA PRO A 226 -2.46 -31.20 5.62
C PRO A 226 -3.30 -32.37 6.07
N GLU A 227 -4.32 -32.72 5.26
CA GLU A 227 -5.09 -33.94 5.51
C GLU A 227 -4.10 -35.09 5.57
N PRO A 228 -4.20 -35.99 6.58
CA PRO A 228 -3.35 -37.17 6.62
C PRO A 228 -3.50 -37.93 5.31
N GLU A 229 -2.39 -38.26 4.67
CA GLU A 229 -2.39 -39.03 3.42
C GLU A 229 -3.24 -40.31 3.64
N PRO A 230 -4.21 -40.61 2.78
CA PRO A 230 -4.96 -41.82 2.91
C PRO A 230 -4.02 -43.02 2.65
N GLY A 231 -3.60 -43.67 3.74
CA GLY A 231 -2.75 -44.85 3.69
C GLY A 231 -1.52 -44.88 4.62
N ALA A 232 -1.39 -43.94 5.54
CA ALA A 232 -0.37 -44.00 6.60
C ALA A 232 -0.93 -44.74 7.83
N GLU A 233 -1.24 -46.05 7.70
CA GLU A 233 -1.36 -46.98 8.80
C GLU A 233 -0.24 -48.04 8.72
#